data_880dbbe4129fe5beebbdb3f2dac20724
#
_entry.id   880dbbe4129fe5beebbdb3f2dac20724
#
_cell.length_a   1.000
_cell.length_b   1.000
_cell.length_c   1.000
_cell.angle_alpha   90.00
_cell.angle_beta   90.00
_cell.angle_gamma   90.00
#
_symmetry.space_group_name_H-M   'P 1'
#
loop_
_entity.id
_entity.type
_entity.pdbx_description
1 polymer ?
#
loop_
_entity_poly.entity_id
_entity_poly.type
_entity_poly.pdbx_seq_one_letter_code
_entity_poly.pdbx_strand_id
1 'polypeptide(L)'
;MKKGCTPTISIALDKPNDLGARLLAVRHETRWNGAGIIIQIPEDWRARDSALLWIALTGIDAPVAIVTLAEHADSIAIHAPEEPMTVALGRPDLVRRAQLWQTLLPDGVLSAGDRDELAARYEFSPRAISRTIRRAAVDRIGKAELHAAARAIGSANISTIAQPLPLVYTRDDLVLPPRMLGELDLAIAWIRYKRKIYDTWGFGRRIALGRGLTALFAGPPGTGKTMTAQVLARDLGLDLYRVDLSRVMSKYIGETEKNLSKLFDEAQASGAALLFDEADALFGKRSESRDAHDRYANLEIGYLLQRMEEHEGVAILATNRVGDLDEAFLRRFHFLLDFPMPDASYRLRLWNGMLPREVDRAPDLDLGPLAATYELSGGEIRNCVLAAAYMAAAEGTCVRIDHLERGLRRELGKTGRIVVAPRRRSVEEEV
;
A
#
# COMPACT_ATOMS: atom_id res chain seq x y z
N MET A 1 -11.48 -42.77 -28.34
CA MET A 1 -12.31 -41.70 -28.90
C MET A 1 -11.70 -40.37 -28.49
N LYS A 2 -11.05 -39.64 -29.40
CA LYS A 2 -10.60 -38.27 -29.16
C LYS A 2 -11.86 -37.39 -29.00
N LYS A 3 -12.10 -36.84 -27.81
CA LYS A 3 -13.12 -35.79 -27.63
C LYS A 3 -12.71 -34.63 -28.53
N GLY A 4 -13.41 -34.43 -29.63
CA GLY A 4 -13.21 -33.32 -30.54
C GLY A 4 -13.46 -32.03 -29.75
N CYS A 5 -12.49 -31.13 -29.74
CA CYS A 5 -12.66 -29.79 -29.19
C CYS A 5 -13.67 -29.08 -30.10
N THR A 6 -14.82 -28.67 -29.56
CA THR A 6 -15.76 -27.82 -30.29
C THR A 6 -15.08 -26.50 -30.59
N PRO A 7 -15.02 -26.04 -31.85
CA PRO A 7 -14.46 -24.76 -32.15
C PRO A 7 -15.20 -23.65 -31.38
N THR A 8 -14.47 -22.64 -30.90
CA THR A 8 -15.06 -21.58 -30.05
C THR A 8 -14.68 -20.24 -30.63
N ILE A 9 -15.65 -19.36 -30.79
CA ILE A 9 -15.48 -17.98 -31.28
C ILE A 9 -15.55 -17.06 -30.09
N SER A 10 -14.50 -16.26 -29.86
CA SER A 10 -14.47 -15.27 -28.80
C SER A 10 -14.74 -13.88 -29.35
N ILE A 11 -15.68 -13.17 -28.76
CA ILE A 11 -16.06 -11.81 -29.10
C ILE A 11 -15.81 -10.91 -27.88
N ALA A 12 -14.89 -9.95 -28.00
CA ALA A 12 -14.78 -8.87 -27.03
C ALA A 12 -15.65 -7.71 -27.48
N LEU A 13 -16.51 -7.23 -26.61
CA LEU A 13 -17.35 -6.06 -26.85
C LEU A 13 -16.62 -4.82 -26.33
N ASP A 14 -16.31 -3.88 -27.21
CA ASP A 14 -15.71 -2.60 -26.80
C ASP A 14 -16.80 -1.57 -26.45
N LYS A 15 -17.99 -1.68 -27.09
CA LYS A 15 -19.16 -0.83 -26.84
C LYS A 15 -20.45 -1.62 -27.06
N PRO A 16 -21.53 -1.31 -26.31
CA PRO A 16 -22.82 -1.99 -26.49
C PRO A 16 -23.41 -1.88 -27.90
N ASN A 17 -23.16 -0.79 -28.61
CA ASN A 17 -23.68 -0.55 -29.96
C ASN A 17 -23.06 -1.44 -31.06
N ASP A 18 -21.92 -2.06 -30.81
CA ASP A 18 -21.25 -2.93 -31.77
C ASP A 18 -21.78 -4.37 -31.73
N LEU A 19 -22.64 -4.68 -30.75
CA LEU A 19 -23.14 -6.02 -30.48
C LEU A 19 -23.85 -6.65 -31.68
N GLY A 20 -24.80 -5.93 -32.28
CA GLY A 20 -25.61 -6.47 -33.38
C GLY A 20 -24.81 -6.82 -34.63
N ALA A 21 -23.88 -5.95 -35.02
CA ALA A 21 -23.05 -6.17 -36.20
C ALA A 21 -22.06 -7.33 -36.02
N ARG A 22 -21.43 -7.44 -34.86
CA ARG A 22 -20.48 -8.51 -34.53
C ARG A 22 -21.17 -9.86 -34.38
N LEU A 23 -22.34 -9.92 -33.77
CA LEU A 23 -23.12 -11.16 -33.64
C LEU A 23 -23.70 -11.66 -34.97
N LEU A 24 -24.08 -10.76 -35.88
CA LEU A 24 -24.49 -11.14 -37.23
C LEU A 24 -23.38 -11.86 -38.01
N ALA A 25 -22.15 -11.36 -37.94
CA ALA A 25 -21.00 -12.01 -38.56
C ALA A 25 -20.73 -13.41 -37.99
N VAL A 26 -20.87 -13.56 -36.67
CA VAL A 26 -20.63 -14.82 -35.96
C VAL A 26 -21.77 -15.84 -36.18
N ARG A 27 -23.00 -15.40 -36.39
CA ARG A 27 -24.16 -16.26 -36.62
C ARG A 27 -24.01 -17.18 -37.86
N HIS A 28 -23.30 -16.73 -38.87
CA HIS A 28 -22.97 -17.54 -40.03
C HIS A 28 -21.93 -18.60 -39.69
N GLU A 29 -20.87 -18.23 -38.95
CA GLU A 29 -19.81 -19.20 -38.61
C GLU A 29 -20.26 -20.27 -37.61
N THR A 30 -21.12 -19.93 -36.65
CA THR A 30 -21.66 -20.93 -35.69
C THR A 30 -22.52 -21.98 -36.37
N ARG A 31 -23.33 -21.58 -37.35
CA ARG A 31 -24.15 -22.54 -38.13
C ARG A 31 -23.33 -23.50 -38.98
N TRP A 32 -22.20 -23.04 -39.53
CA TRP A 32 -21.38 -23.86 -40.42
C TRP A 32 -20.41 -24.77 -39.68
N ASN A 33 -19.88 -24.30 -38.56
CA ASN A 33 -18.80 -25.00 -37.87
C ASN A 33 -19.21 -25.65 -36.54
N GLY A 34 -20.47 -25.50 -36.10
CA GLY A 34 -20.95 -25.98 -34.78
C GLY A 34 -20.18 -25.34 -33.62
N ALA A 35 -19.71 -24.11 -33.81
CA ALA A 35 -18.87 -23.45 -32.83
C ALA A 35 -19.68 -22.87 -31.68
N GLY A 36 -19.18 -22.95 -30.44
CA GLY A 36 -19.70 -22.21 -29.30
C GLY A 36 -19.23 -20.75 -29.33
N ILE A 37 -19.96 -19.85 -28.66
CA ILE A 37 -19.65 -18.43 -28.58
C ILE A 37 -19.22 -18.07 -27.17
N ILE A 38 -18.13 -17.32 -27.03
CA ILE A 38 -17.73 -16.67 -25.77
C ILE A 38 -17.85 -15.16 -25.98
N ILE A 39 -18.69 -14.50 -25.20
CA ILE A 39 -18.89 -13.05 -25.22
C ILE A 39 -18.24 -12.46 -23.98
N GLN A 40 -17.28 -11.57 -24.17
CA GLN A 40 -16.67 -10.82 -23.08
C GLN A 40 -17.34 -9.45 -22.97
N ILE A 41 -17.94 -9.19 -21.82
CA ILE A 41 -18.62 -7.94 -21.48
C ILE A 41 -17.59 -6.94 -20.95
N PRO A 42 -17.58 -5.66 -21.40
CA PRO A 42 -16.70 -4.63 -20.89
C PRO A 42 -17.03 -4.21 -19.45
N GLU A 43 -16.07 -3.59 -18.77
CA GLU A 43 -16.21 -3.17 -17.36
C GLU A 43 -17.23 -2.04 -17.17
N ASP A 44 -17.47 -1.21 -18.18
CA ASP A 44 -18.43 -0.09 -18.17
C ASP A 44 -19.85 -0.49 -18.63
N TRP A 45 -20.16 -1.80 -18.61
CA TRP A 45 -21.46 -2.33 -18.99
C TRP A 45 -22.59 -1.76 -18.11
N ARG A 46 -23.73 -1.41 -18.75
CA ARG A 46 -24.88 -0.87 -18.02
C ARG A 46 -26.04 -1.87 -18.02
N ALA A 47 -26.79 -1.92 -16.92
CA ALA A 47 -27.92 -2.83 -16.78
C ALA A 47 -28.94 -2.73 -17.93
N ARG A 48 -29.15 -1.52 -18.49
CA ARG A 48 -30.01 -1.29 -19.65
C ARG A 48 -29.57 -2.01 -20.93
N ASP A 49 -28.27 -2.31 -21.04
CA ASP A 49 -27.70 -2.93 -22.22
C ASP A 49 -27.87 -4.47 -22.19
N SER A 50 -28.21 -5.02 -21.01
CA SER A 50 -28.39 -6.47 -20.81
C SER A 50 -29.57 -7.04 -21.60
N ALA A 51 -30.69 -6.28 -21.71
CA ALA A 51 -31.82 -6.69 -22.52
C ALA A 51 -31.45 -6.75 -24.02
N LEU A 52 -30.66 -5.79 -24.50
CA LEU A 52 -30.20 -5.76 -25.89
C LEU A 52 -29.27 -6.93 -26.21
N LEU A 53 -28.46 -7.37 -25.26
CA LEU A 53 -27.62 -8.54 -25.39
C LEU A 53 -28.46 -9.79 -25.70
N TRP A 54 -29.50 -10.04 -24.91
CA TRP A 54 -30.35 -11.22 -25.10
C TRP A 54 -31.18 -11.13 -26.39
N ILE A 55 -31.67 -9.97 -26.77
CA ILE A 55 -32.32 -9.76 -28.06
C ILE A 55 -31.39 -10.09 -29.22
N ALA A 56 -30.14 -9.65 -29.15
CA ALA A 56 -29.14 -9.92 -30.19
C ALA A 56 -28.70 -11.39 -30.24
N LEU A 57 -28.79 -12.14 -29.14
CA LEU A 57 -28.55 -13.58 -29.06
C LEU A 57 -29.74 -14.43 -29.54
N THR A 58 -30.91 -13.83 -29.70
CA THR A 58 -32.10 -14.55 -30.17
C THR A 58 -31.86 -15.15 -31.56
N GLY A 59 -32.11 -16.47 -31.70
CA GLY A 59 -31.95 -17.21 -32.94
C GLY A 59 -30.51 -17.66 -33.22
N ILE A 60 -29.63 -17.62 -32.21
CA ILE A 60 -28.34 -18.31 -32.24
C ILE A 60 -28.54 -19.68 -31.59
N ASP A 61 -28.43 -20.70 -32.41
CA ASP A 61 -28.54 -22.11 -31.99
C ASP A 61 -27.13 -22.69 -31.75
N ALA A 62 -26.47 -22.16 -30.71
CA ALA A 62 -25.14 -22.58 -30.29
C ALA A 62 -24.95 -22.34 -28.79
N PRO A 63 -24.08 -23.09 -28.10
CA PRO A 63 -23.72 -22.81 -26.71
C PRO A 63 -23.10 -21.41 -26.59
N VAL A 64 -23.65 -20.58 -25.69
CA VAL A 64 -23.14 -19.24 -25.43
C VAL A 64 -22.62 -19.16 -24.00
N ALA A 65 -21.39 -18.68 -23.84
CA ALA A 65 -20.81 -18.33 -22.54
C ALA A 65 -20.60 -16.82 -22.47
N ILE A 66 -21.12 -16.18 -21.43
CA ILE A 66 -20.96 -14.75 -21.20
C ILE A 66 -19.94 -14.59 -20.06
N VAL A 67 -18.85 -13.87 -20.33
CA VAL A 67 -17.81 -13.55 -19.34
C VAL A 67 -17.99 -12.09 -18.93
N THR A 68 -18.26 -11.87 -17.65
CA THR A 68 -18.58 -10.56 -17.11
C THR A 68 -18.01 -10.39 -15.70
N LEU A 69 -17.99 -9.15 -15.20
CA LEU A 69 -17.74 -8.88 -13.78
C LEU A 69 -18.94 -9.33 -12.93
N ALA A 70 -18.67 -9.71 -11.67
CA ALA A 70 -19.70 -10.18 -10.75
C ALA A 70 -20.83 -9.16 -10.57
N GLU A 71 -20.52 -7.87 -10.54
CA GLU A 71 -21.49 -6.77 -10.40
C GLU A 71 -22.50 -6.65 -11.57
N HIS A 72 -22.16 -7.20 -12.74
CA HIS A 72 -23.05 -7.21 -13.91
C HIS A 72 -23.82 -8.52 -14.09
N ALA A 73 -23.41 -9.59 -13.38
CA ALA A 73 -23.94 -10.93 -13.56
C ALA A 73 -25.47 -10.98 -13.36
N ASP A 74 -25.95 -10.42 -12.26
CA ASP A 74 -27.37 -10.42 -11.94
C ASP A 74 -28.21 -9.62 -12.96
N SER A 75 -27.72 -8.46 -13.40
CA SER A 75 -28.40 -7.63 -14.40
C SER A 75 -28.49 -8.33 -15.76
N ILE A 76 -27.52 -9.17 -16.09
CA ILE A 76 -27.53 -9.96 -17.32
C ILE A 76 -28.47 -11.16 -17.15
N ALA A 77 -28.43 -11.85 -16.02
CA ALA A 77 -29.24 -13.04 -15.75
C ALA A 77 -30.74 -12.74 -15.72
N ILE A 78 -31.16 -11.60 -15.14
CA ILE A 78 -32.57 -11.19 -15.04
C ILE A 78 -33.23 -11.09 -16.42
N HIS A 79 -32.50 -10.74 -17.47
CA HIS A 79 -33.04 -10.57 -18.83
C HIS A 79 -32.91 -11.83 -19.70
N ALA A 80 -32.34 -12.92 -19.15
CA ALA A 80 -32.16 -14.17 -19.87
C ALA A 80 -33.52 -14.83 -20.17
N PRO A 81 -33.73 -15.41 -21.37
CA PRO A 81 -34.96 -16.13 -21.71
C PRO A 81 -35.16 -17.40 -20.90
N GLU A 82 -34.07 -18.01 -20.45
CA GLU A 82 -34.01 -19.17 -19.55
C GLU A 82 -32.99 -18.88 -18.44
N GLU A 83 -33.13 -19.53 -17.29
CA GLU A 83 -32.19 -19.35 -16.16
C GLU A 83 -30.79 -19.80 -16.56
N PRO A 84 -29.80 -18.89 -16.65
CA PRO A 84 -28.45 -19.24 -17.07
C PRO A 84 -27.69 -19.95 -15.95
N MET A 85 -26.88 -20.92 -16.29
CA MET A 85 -25.92 -21.49 -15.33
C MET A 85 -24.83 -20.45 -15.02
N THR A 86 -24.85 -19.91 -13.81
CA THR A 86 -23.86 -18.93 -13.37
C THR A 86 -22.71 -19.60 -12.65
N VAL A 87 -21.48 -19.35 -13.12
CA VAL A 87 -20.25 -19.84 -12.50
C VAL A 87 -19.39 -18.66 -12.05
N ALA A 88 -19.29 -18.45 -10.75
CA ALA A 88 -18.42 -17.42 -10.19
C ALA A 88 -16.96 -17.89 -10.21
N LEU A 89 -16.11 -17.16 -10.95
CA LEU A 89 -14.67 -17.39 -10.99
C LEU A 89 -13.98 -16.40 -10.05
N GLY A 90 -13.79 -16.80 -8.79
CA GLY A 90 -12.99 -16.04 -7.84
C GLY A 90 -11.48 -16.15 -8.09
N ARG A 91 -10.70 -15.35 -7.36
CA ARG A 91 -9.25 -15.56 -7.32
C ARG A 91 -8.96 -16.97 -6.77
N PRO A 92 -7.94 -17.66 -7.29
CA PRO A 92 -7.60 -18.99 -6.78
C PRO A 92 -7.18 -18.90 -5.30
N ASP A 93 -7.62 -19.88 -4.51
CA ASP A 93 -7.19 -20.04 -3.12
C ASP A 93 -5.68 -20.36 -3.03
N LEU A 94 -5.15 -20.36 -1.81
CA LEU A 94 -3.73 -20.59 -1.58
C LEU A 94 -3.23 -21.91 -2.17
N VAL A 95 -4.00 -22.99 -2.02
CA VAL A 95 -3.63 -24.33 -2.49
C VAL A 95 -3.56 -24.34 -4.01
N ARG A 96 -4.57 -23.77 -4.66
CA ARG A 96 -4.61 -23.65 -6.13
C ARG A 96 -3.51 -22.74 -6.66
N ARG A 97 -3.19 -21.65 -5.97
CA ARG A 97 -2.05 -20.79 -6.33
C ARG A 97 -0.74 -21.55 -6.25
N ALA A 98 -0.50 -22.31 -5.18
CA ALA A 98 0.71 -23.12 -5.04
C ALA A 98 0.83 -24.18 -6.15
N GLN A 99 -0.28 -24.84 -6.50
CA GLN A 99 -0.35 -25.77 -7.63
C GLN A 99 -0.06 -25.08 -8.97
N LEU A 100 -0.58 -23.87 -9.19
CA LEU A 100 -0.31 -23.11 -10.41
C LEU A 100 1.17 -22.74 -10.53
N TRP A 101 1.81 -22.29 -9.45
CA TRP A 101 3.25 -22.06 -9.43
C TRP A 101 4.04 -23.34 -9.74
N GLN A 102 3.63 -24.48 -9.19
CA GLN A 102 4.26 -25.76 -9.47
C GLN A 102 4.10 -26.19 -10.94
N THR A 103 2.91 -26.03 -11.50
CA THR A 103 2.61 -26.50 -12.87
C THR A 103 3.23 -25.63 -13.94
N LEU A 104 3.35 -24.31 -13.67
CA LEU A 104 3.82 -23.34 -14.67
C LEU A 104 5.33 -23.07 -14.61
N LEU A 105 6.00 -23.43 -13.52
CA LEU A 105 7.46 -23.32 -13.40
C LEU A 105 8.13 -24.63 -13.86
N PRO A 106 9.33 -24.54 -14.46
CA PRO A 106 10.16 -25.71 -14.70
C PRO A 106 10.53 -26.43 -13.38
N ASP A 107 10.69 -27.74 -13.46
CA ASP A 107 11.09 -28.53 -12.30
C ASP A 107 12.45 -28.08 -11.72
N GLY A 108 12.53 -28.05 -10.39
CA GLY A 108 13.77 -27.72 -9.67
C GLY A 108 14.08 -26.24 -9.53
N VAL A 109 13.28 -25.31 -10.09
CA VAL A 109 13.51 -23.85 -9.97
C VAL A 109 13.26 -23.36 -8.55
N LEU A 110 12.24 -23.88 -7.88
CA LEU A 110 11.87 -23.50 -6.52
C LEU A 110 11.66 -24.73 -5.63
N SER A 111 12.02 -24.58 -4.36
CA SER A 111 11.63 -25.54 -3.32
C SER A 111 10.10 -25.50 -3.07
N ALA A 112 9.55 -26.51 -2.43
CA ALA A 112 8.15 -26.52 -2.03
C ALA A 112 7.82 -25.32 -1.12
N GLY A 113 8.71 -25.01 -0.16
CA GLY A 113 8.54 -23.88 0.75
C GLY A 113 8.55 -22.52 0.04
N ASP A 114 9.40 -22.34 -0.97
CA ASP A 114 9.45 -21.09 -1.74
C ASP A 114 8.20 -20.88 -2.60
N ARG A 115 7.64 -21.98 -3.15
CA ARG A 115 6.37 -21.93 -3.88
C ARG A 115 5.19 -21.54 -2.98
N ASP A 116 5.16 -22.13 -1.78
CA ASP A 116 4.15 -21.80 -0.78
C ASP A 116 4.27 -20.33 -0.31
N GLU A 117 5.50 -19.81 -0.18
CA GLU A 117 5.76 -18.41 0.12
C GLU A 117 5.23 -17.48 -0.98
N LEU A 118 5.54 -17.76 -2.25
CA LEU A 118 5.03 -16.98 -3.38
C LEU A 118 3.51 -17.03 -3.47
N ALA A 119 2.91 -18.20 -3.27
CA ALA A 119 1.46 -18.38 -3.31
C ALA A 119 0.76 -17.65 -2.15
N ALA A 120 1.37 -17.63 -0.98
CA ALA A 120 0.83 -16.93 0.19
C ALA A 120 0.97 -15.41 0.07
N ARG A 121 2.08 -14.95 -0.52
CA ARG A 121 2.40 -13.53 -0.63
C ARG A 121 1.63 -12.82 -1.74
N TYR A 122 1.46 -13.48 -2.90
CA TYR A 122 0.84 -12.87 -4.08
C TYR A 122 -0.49 -13.56 -4.39
N GLU A 123 -1.58 -12.82 -4.22
CA GLU A 123 -2.92 -13.32 -4.56
C GLU A 123 -3.24 -13.17 -6.05
N PHE A 124 -2.35 -13.70 -6.86
CA PHE A 124 -2.40 -13.56 -8.30
C PHE A 124 -3.41 -14.50 -8.97
N SER A 125 -4.03 -13.99 -10.03
CA SER A 125 -4.76 -14.82 -10.99
C SER A 125 -3.80 -15.72 -11.78
N PRO A 126 -4.28 -16.80 -12.40
CA PRO A 126 -3.45 -17.68 -13.25
C PRO A 126 -2.69 -16.90 -14.34
N ARG A 127 -3.35 -15.88 -14.91
CA ARG A 127 -2.74 -15.01 -15.93
C ARG A 127 -1.60 -14.17 -15.33
N ALA A 128 -1.77 -13.64 -14.12
CA ALA A 128 -0.73 -12.86 -13.46
C ALA A 128 0.48 -13.73 -13.11
N ILE A 129 0.26 -14.96 -12.60
CA ILE A 129 1.33 -15.94 -12.35
C ILE A 129 2.10 -16.23 -13.64
N SER A 130 1.41 -16.56 -14.74
CA SER A 130 2.04 -16.83 -16.04
C SER A 130 2.83 -15.63 -16.57
N ARG A 131 2.33 -14.40 -16.38
CA ARG A 131 3.06 -13.16 -16.74
C ARG A 131 4.31 -12.96 -15.88
N THR A 132 4.23 -13.27 -14.59
CA THR A 132 5.35 -13.18 -13.66
C THR A 132 6.48 -14.12 -14.08
N ILE A 133 6.15 -15.37 -14.38
CA ILE A 133 7.12 -16.37 -14.82
C ILE A 133 7.77 -15.93 -16.13
N ARG A 134 6.98 -15.49 -17.11
CA ARG A 134 7.52 -15.00 -18.40
C ARG A 134 8.44 -13.82 -18.24
N ARG A 135 8.12 -12.89 -17.33
CA ARG A 135 8.96 -11.74 -17.07
C ARG A 135 10.26 -12.10 -16.37
N ALA A 136 10.21 -13.01 -15.40
CA ALA A 136 11.41 -13.52 -14.72
C ALA A 136 12.30 -14.36 -15.65
N ALA A 137 11.73 -15.03 -16.66
CA ALA A 137 12.47 -15.88 -17.59
C ALA A 137 13.37 -15.13 -18.59
N VAL A 138 13.33 -13.80 -18.63
CA VAL A 138 14.17 -12.99 -19.54
C VAL A 138 15.65 -13.11 -19.18
N ASP A 139 15.99 -13.21 -17.88
CA ASP A 139 17.37 -13.34 -17.42
C ASP A 139 17.66 -14.77 -16.96
N ARG A 140 17.26 -15.12 -15.77
CA ARG A 140 17.37 -16.46 -15.18
C ARG A 140 16.26 -16.65 -14.18
N ILE A 141 15.50 -17.75 -14.30
CA ILE A 141 14.42 -18.00 -13.35
C ILE A 141 15.00 -18.43 -12.00
N GLY A 142 14.86 -17.56 -10.98
CA GLY A 142 15.19 -17.85 -9.60
C GLY A 142 14.17 -17.22 -8.65
N LYS A 143 14.30 -17.47 -7.34
CA LYS A 143 13.39 -16.94 -6.32
C LYS A 143 13.37 -15.40 -6.32
N ALA A 144 14.55 -14.77 -6.36
CA ALA A 144 14.68 -13.33 -6.33
C ALA A 144 14.06 -12.66 -7.56
N GLU A 145 14.31 -13.22 -8.74
CA GLU A 145 13.77 -12.74 -10.02
C GLU A 145 12.25 -12.89 -10.10
N LEU A 146 11.71 -13.99 -9.57
CA LEU A 146 10.26 -14.19 -9.48
C LEU A 146 9.61 -13.17 -8.54
N HIS A 147 10.21 -12.90 -7.38
CA HIS A 147 9.73 -11.84 -6.49
C HIS A 147 9.81 -10.46 -7.14
N ALA A 148 10.91 -10.15 -7.84
CA ALA A 148 11.07 -8.88 -8.55
C ALA A 148 10.03 -8.71 -9.67
N ALA A 149 9.80 -9.78 -10.46
CA ALA A 149 8.80 -9.79 -11.51
C ALA A 149 7.37 -9.69 -10.96
N ALA A 150 7.08 -10.38 -9.84
CA ALA A 150 5.78 -10.30 -9.17
C ALA A 150 5.50 -8.88 -8.66
N ARG A 151 6.48 -8.26 -7.98
CA ARG A 151 6.36 -6.87 -7.55
C ARG A 151 6.07 -5.94 -8.72
N ALA A 152 6.83 -6.05 -9.81
CA ALA A 152 6.66 -5.20 -10.98
C ALA A 152 5.29 -5.37 -11.67
N ILE A 153 4.67 -6.54 -11.60
CA ILE A 153 3.32 -6.79 -12.13
C ILE A 153 2.25 -6.23 -11.17
N GLY A 154 2.42 -6.45 -9.87
CA GLY A 154 1.49 -5.94 -8.86
C GLY A 154 1.49 -4.41 -8.77
N SER A 155 2.68 -3.79 -8.91
CA SER A 155 2.82 -2.33 -8.82
C SER A 155 2.17 -1.55 -9.95
N ALA A 156 2.02 -2.15 -11.14
CA ALA A 156 1.55 -1.45 -12.32
C ALA A 156 0.15 -0.82 -12.15
N ASN A 157 -0.70 -1.44 -11.34
CA ASN A 157 -2.06 -0.97 -11.10
C ASN A 157 -2.14 0.00 -9.91
N ILE A 158 -1.42 -0.30 -8.80
CA ILE A 158 -1.39 0.55 -7.61
C ILE A 158 -0.86 1.95 -7.92
N SER A 159 0.11 2.06 -8.82
CA SER A 159 0.77 3.32 -9.18
C SER A 159 -0.15 4.39 -9.79
N THR A 160 -1.39 4.06 -10.13
CA THR A 160 -2.39 5.03 -10.59
C THR A 160 -2.95 5.88 -9.46
N ILE A 161 -3.01 5.33 -8.22
CA ILE A 161 -3.65 5.94 -7.06
C ILE A 161 -2.63 6.24 -5.95
N ALA A 162 -1.58 5.43 -5.84
CA ALA A 162 -0.56 5.54 -4.80
C ALA A 162 0.85 5.62 -5.40
N GLN A 163 1.78 6.24 -4.68
CA GLN A 163 3.17 6.42 -5.10
C GLN A 163 4.08 5.41 -4.38
N PRO A 164 4.94 4.67 -5.10
CA PRO A 164 5.92 3.81 -4.45
C PRO A 164 6.90 4.64 -3.63
N LEU A 165 7.15 4.21 -2.39
CA LEU A 165 8.17 4.80 -1.53
C LEU A 165 9.44 3.92 -1.57
N PRO A 166 10.61 4.51 -1.89
CA PRO A 166 11.86 3.77 -1.83
C PRO A 166 12.19 3.41 -0.37
N LEU A 167 12.59 2.15 -0.13
CA LEU A 167 12.92 1.66 1.20
C LEU A 167 14.42 1.89 1.47
N VAL A 168 14.79 3.14 1.75
CA VAL A 168 16.20 3.53 1.95
C VAL A 168 16.69 3.33 3.38
N TYR A 169 15.79 3.40 4.36
CA TYR A 169 16.14 3.33 5.78
C TYR A 169 16.21 1.90 6.30
N THR A 170 17.05 1.71 7.33
CA THR A 170 17.25 0.47 8.07
C THR A 170 16.89 0.66 9.54
N ARG A 171 16.91 -0.40 10.33
CA ARG A 171 16.69 -0.30 11.79
C ARG A 171 17.70 0.58 12.50
N ASP A 172 18.95 0.61 12.01
CA ASP A 172 20.03 1.39 12.59
C ASP A 172 19.79 2.90 12.48
N ASP A 173 18.96 3.32 11.51
CA ASP A 173 18.58 4.71 11.30
C ASP A 173 17.48 5.17 12.29
N LEU A 174 16.79 4.21 12.98
CA LEU A 174 15.72 4.51 13.89
C LEU A 174 16.21 4.92 15.27
N VAL A 175 15.93 6.14 15.66
CA VAL A 175 16.19 6.63 17.01
C VAL A 175 14.84 6.76 17.74
N LEU A 176 14.37 5.64 18.29
CA LEU A 176 13.07 5.51 18.97
C LEU A 176 13.24 4.95 20.39
N PRO A 177 12.28 5.21 21.29
CA PRO A 177 12.24 4.58 22.61
C PRO A 177 12.17 3.05 22.52
N PRO A 178 12.78 2.30 23.47
CA PRO A 178 12.77 0.83 23.47
C PRO A 178 11.37 0.22 23.40
N ARG A 179 10.38 0.85 24.05
CA ARG A 179 8.98 0.41 23.99
C ARG A 179 8.45 0.43 22.56
N MET A 180 8.73 1.49 21.79
CA MET A 180 8.27 1.58 20.40
C MET A 180 8.98 0.57 19.50
N LEU A 181 10.26 0.31 19.74
CA LEU A 181 10.98 -0.74 19.02
C LEU A 181 10.36 -2.13 19.32
N GLY A 182 9.96 -2.38 20.56
CA GLY A 182 9.23 -3.60 20.94
C GLY A 182 7.87 -3.74 20.23
N GLU A 183 7.10 -2.67 20.14
CA GLU A 183 5.83 -2.66 19.37
C GLU A 183 6.09 -2.90 17.88
N LEU A 184 7.15 -2.33 17.32
CA LEU A 184 7.54 -2.58 15.92
C LEU A 184 7.93 -4.05 15.70
N ASP A 185 8.66 -4.66 16.64
CA ASP A 185 9.01 -6.08 16.60
C ASP A 185 7.77 -6.97 16.65
N LEU A 186 6.80 -6.62 17.50
CA LEU A 186 5.54 -7.34 17.59
C LEU A 186 4.73 -7.20 16.28
N ALA A 187 4.70 -6.00 15.68
CA ALA A 187 4.05 -5.76 14.39
C ALA A 187 4.66 -6.62 13.27
N ILE A 188 6.00 -6.75 13.25
CA ILE A 188 6.70 -7.63 12.31
C ILE A 188 6.34 -9.10 12.56
N ALA A 189 6.33 -9.53 13.82
CA ALA A 189 5.95 -10.88 14.21
C ALA A 189 4.49 -11.20 13.82
N TRP A 190 3.59 -10.22 13.93
CA TRP A 190 2.17 -10.35 13.56
C TRP A 190 1.99 -10.83 12.11
N ILE A 191 2.68 -10.21 11.18
CA ILE A 191 2.63 -10.59 9.76
C ILE A 191 3.44 -11.87 9.50
N ARG A 192 4.63 -11.98 10.05
CA ARG A 192 5.54 -13.12 9.82
C ARG A 192 4.94 -14.45 10.29
N TYR A 193 4.25 -14.44 11.42
CA TYR A 193 3.65 -15.64 12.02
C TYR A 193 2.14 -15.75 11.78
N LYS A 194 1.53 -14.86 10.99
CA LYS A 194 0.10 -14.85 10.65
C LYS A 194 -0.40 -16.26 10.31
N ARG A 195 0.24 -16.91 9.36
CA ARG A 195 -0.16 -18.26 8.91
C ARG A 195 -0.11 -19.31 10.05
N LYS A 196 0.96 -19.31 10.83
CA LYS A 196 1.09 -20.24 11.97
C LYS A 196 -0.04 -20.07 12.97
N ILE A 197 -0.39 -18.82 13.28
CA ILE A 197 -1.41 -18.49 14.28
C ILE A 197 -2.80 -18.81 13.74
N TYR A 198 -3.15 -18.34 12.56
CA TYR A 198 -4.51 -18.48 12.02
C TYR A 198 -4.79 -19.89 11.49
N ASP A 199 -3.86 -20.51 10.78
CA ASP A 199 -4.07 -21.82 10.16
C ASP A 199 -3.67 -22.96 11.09
N THR A 200 -2.41 -22.98 11.60
CA THR A 200 -1.89 -24.12 12.39
C THR A 200 -2.45 -24.14 13.80
N TRP A 201 -2.52 -22.98 14.48
CA TRP A 201 -3.07 -22.89 15.84
C TRP A 201 -4.61 -22.76 15.85
N GLY A 202 -5.23 -22.58 14.68
CA GLY A 202 -6.68 -22.61 14.52
C GLY A 202 -7.43 -21.35 14.93
N PHE A 203 -6.73 -20.22 15.15
CA PHE A 203 -7.39 -18.94 15.47
C PHE A 203 -8.31 -18.48 14.34
N GLY A 204 -8.02 -18.84 13.08
CA GLY A 204 -8.83 -18.50 11.91
C GLY A 204 -10.27 -19.01 11.96
N ARG A 205 -10.56 -20.03 12.79
CA ARG A 205 -11.93 -20.53 13.02
C ARG A 205 -12.75 -19.63 13.95
N ARG A 206 -12.09 -18.79 14.74
CA ARG A 206 -12.71 -17.93 15.75
C ARG A 206 -12.69 -16.44 15.36
N ILE A 207 -11.74 -16.06 14.51
CA ILE A 207 -11.52 -14.66 14.09
C ILE A 207 -11.71 -14.61 12.58
N ALA A 208 -12.84 -14.06 12.15
CA ALA A 208 -13.21 -13.98 10.75
C ALA A 208 -12.59 -12.77 10.02
N LEU A 209 -12.45 -11.63 10.72
CA LEU A 209 -11.97 -10.35 10.20
C LEU A 209 -10.74 -9.88 10.97
N GLY A 210 -10.03 -8.87 10.43
CA GLY A 210 -8.86 -8.27 11.11
C GLY A 210 -7.63 -9.18 11.12
N ARG A 211 -7.41 -9.93 10.05
CA ARG A 211 -6.24 -10.81 9.91
C ARG A 211 -4.99 -10.11 9.41
N GLY A 212 -5.13 -8.89 8.91
CA GLY A 212 -4.01 -8.05 8.49
C GLY A 212 -3.33 -7.34 9.65
N LEU A 213 -2.52 -6.36 9.31
CA LEU A 213 -1.90 -5.44 10.25
C LEU A 213 -2.40 -4.03 9.97
N THR A 214 -3.16 -3.47 10.90
CA THR A 214 -3.54 -2.07 10.89
C THR A 214 -2.78 -1.33 11.98
N ALA A 215 -2.04 -0.28 11.60
CA ALA A 215 -1.26 0.50 12.54
C ALA A 215 -1.58 1.99 12.39
N LEU A 216 -1.69 2.69 13.51
CA LEU A 216 -1.76 4.13 13.58
C LEU A 216 -0.43 4.68 14.10
N PHE A 217 0.22 5.53 13.30
CA PHE A 217 1.42 6.27 13.67
C PHE A 217 1.04 7.72 13.93
N ALA A 218 1.12 8.12 15.17
CA ALA A 218 0.62 9.40 15.62
C ALA A 218 1.73 10.22 16.28
N GLY A 219 1.75 11.54 16.08
CA GLY A 219 2.73 12.42 16.72
C GLY A 219 3.17 13.58 15.83
N PRO A 220 3.92 14.55 16.35
CA PRO A 220 4.34 15.74 15.63
C PRO A 220 5.07 15.47 14.30
N PRO A 221 5.08 16.42 13.36
CA PRO A 221 5.81 16.26 12.10
C PRO A 221 7.32 16.12 12.36
N GLY A 222 8.00 15.31 11.52
CA GLY A 222 9.45 15.13 11.61
C GLY A 222 9.93 14.19 12.72
N THR A 223 9.03 13.47 13.43
CA THR A 223 9.39 12.52 14.49
C THR A 223 9.71 11.11 14.01
N GLY A 224 9.64 10.83 12.70
CA GLY A 224 10.09 9.56 12.11
C GLY A 224 8.98 8.59 11.69
N LYS A 225 7.69 8.99 11.65
CA LYS A 225 6.56 8.14 11.25
C LYS A 225 6.76 7.44 9.90
N THR A 226 7.01 8.21 8.85
CA THR A 226 7.20 7.69 7.49
C THR A 226 8.49 6.85 7.38
N MET A 227 9.55 7.20 8.11
CA MET A 227 10.78 6.40 8.20
C MET A 227 10.51 5.03 8.84
N THR A 228 9.77 5.00 9.95
CA THR A 228 9.39 3.75 10.63
C THR A 228 8.53 2.86 9.74
N ALA A 229 7.60 3.44 8.96
CA ALA A 229 6.82 2.69 7.98
C ALA A 229 7.70 2.04 6.89
N GLN A 230 8.75 2.75 6.42
CA GLN A 230 9.72 2.19 5.47
C GLN A 230 10.52 1.04 6.07
N VAL A 231 10.98 1.18 7.32
CA VAL A 231 11.72 0.12 8.02
C VAL A 231 10.83 -1.10 8.24
N LEU A 232 9.58 -0.91 8.67
CA LEU A 232 8.61 -1.99 8.83
C LEU A 232 8.39 -2.75 7.51
N ALA A 233 8.15 -2.04 6.42
CA ALA A 233 7.96 -2.64 5.10
C ALA A 233 9.21 -3.39 4.63
N ARG A 234 10.40 -2.81 4.84
CA ARG A 234 11.70 -3.44 4.53
C ARG A 234 11.92 -4.75 5.30
N ASP A 235 11.68 -4.76 6.61
CA ASP A 235 11.87 -5.93 7.48
C ASP A 235 10.88 -7.07 7.15
N LEU A 236 9.70 -6.71 6.63
CA LEU A 236 8.73 -7.63 6.09
C LEU A 236 9.01 -8.01 4.62
N GLY A 237 9.94 -7.32 3.97
CA GLY A 237 10.25 -7.50 2.55
C GLY A 237 9.10 -7.08 1.63
N LEU A 238 8.23 -6.15 2.04
CA LEU A 238 7.10 -5.65 1.28
C LEU A 238 7.48 -4.37 0.55
N ASP A 239 6.86 -4.11 -0.60
CA ASP A 239 6.90 -2.78 -1.21
C ASP A 239 5.94 -1.87 -0.46
N LEU A 240 6.34 -0.61 -0.25
CA LEU A 240 5.53 0.39 0.45
C LEU A 240 5.00 1.43 -0.54
N TYR A 241 3.70 1.68 -0.48
CA TYR A 241 3.03 2.70 -1.30
C TYR A 241 2.44 3.78 -0.42
N ARG A 242 2.80 5.04 -0.70
CA ARG A 242 2.18 6.20 -0.07
C ARG A 242 0.91 6.56 -0.83
N VAL A 243 -0.20 6.54 -0.12
CA VAL A 243 -1.51 6.91 -0.63
C VAL A 243 -1.76 8.38 -0.34
N ASP A 244 -2.00 9.15 -1.38
CA ASP A 244 -2.43 10.54 -1.26
C ASP A 244 -3.95 10.57 -1.15
N LEU A 245 -4.45 10.79 0.05
CA LEU A 245 -5.88 10.80 0.34
C LEU A 245 -6.63 11.86 -0.48
N SER A 246 -6.00 12.97 -0.83
CA SER A 246 -6.61 14.02 -1.66
C SER A 246 -6.90 13.55 -3.09
N ARG A 247 -6.17 12.56 -3.58
CA ARG A 247 -6.39 11.94 -4.90
C ARG A 247 -7.40 10.81 -4.87
N VAL A 248 -7.55 10.17 -3.73
CA VAL A 248 -8.49 9.07 -3.53
C VAL A 248 -9.89 9.59 -3.33
N MET A 249 -10.01 10.68 -2.55
CA MET A 249 -11.28 11.34 -2.28
C MET A 249 -11.76 12.11 -3.51
N SER A 250 -12.92 11.75 -4.01
CA SER A 250 -13.56 12.37 -5.16
C SER A 250 -14.72 13.30 -4.71
N LYS A 251 -14.98 14.33 -5.50
CA LYS A 251 -16.18 15.17 -5.32
C LYS A 251 -17.47 14.44 -5.71
N TYR A 252 -17.36 13.28 -6.34
CA TYR A 252 -18.50 12.51 -6.81
C TYR A 252 -18.81 11.36 -5.86
N ILE A 253 -20.08 11.21 -5.49
CA ILE A 253 -20.56 10.18 -4.57
C ILE A 253 -20.28 8.79 -5.18
N GLY A 254 -19.69 7.90 -4.38
CA GLY A 254 -19.37 6.52 -4.75
C GLY A 254 -18.05 6.30 -5.50
N GLU A 255 -17.38 7.36 -6.00
CA GLU A 255 -16.06 7.20 -6.63
C GLU A 255 -14.96 6.96 -5.61
N THR A 256 -15.00 7.63 -4.47
CA THR A 256 -14.06 7.42 -3.36
C THR A 256 -14.08 5.96 -2.91
N GLU A 257 -15.24 5.39 -2.71
CA GLU A 257 -15.43 3.99 -2.31
C GLU A 257 -14.84 3.01 -3.34
N LYS A 258 -15.10 3.25 -4.63
CA LYS A 258 -14.55 2.45 -5.73
C LYS A 258 -13.03 2.55 -5.78
N ASN A 259 -12.47 3.74 -5.65
CA ASN A 259 -11.02 3.96 -5.67
C ASN A 259 -10.34 3.28 -4.48
N LEU A 260 -10.91 3.39 -3.27
CA LEU A 260 -10.42 2.70 -2.08
C LEU A 260 -10.51 1.19 -2.23
N SER A 261 -11.66 0.66 -2.66
CA SER A 261 -11.82 -0.78 -2.88
C SER A 261 -10.77 -1.31 -3.85
N LYS A 262 -10.61 -0.67 -4.99
CA LYS A 262 -9.61 -1.04 -5.99
C LYS A 262 -8.19 -0.98 -5.43
N LEU A 263 -7.84 0.07 -4.69
CA LEU A 263 -6.52 0.22 -4.06
C LEU A 263 -6.21 -0.93 -3.10
N PHE A 264 -7.12 -1.25 -2.18
CA PHE A 264 -6.93 -2.32 -1.21
C PHE A 264 -6.86 -3.70 -1.87
N ASP A 265 -7.71 -3.96 -2.87
CA ASP A 265 -7.72 -5.23 -3.61
C ASP A 265 -6.42 -5.45 -4.41
N GLU A 266 -5.88 -4.38 -5.00
CA GLU A 266 -4.61 -4.42 -5.72
C GLU A 266 -3.41 -4.55 -4.78
N ALA A 267 -3.42 -3.85 -3.64
CA ALA A 267 -2.39 -3.97 -2.61
C ALA A 267 -2.36 -5.39 -2.03
N GLN A 268 -3.52 -5.98 -1.75
CA GLN A 268 -3.60 -7.36 -1.27
C GLN A 268 -3.08 -8.34 -2.32
N ALA A 269 -3.49 -8.18 -3.58
CA ALA A 269 -3.04 -9.04 -4.66
C ALA A 269 -1.53 -9.02 -4.88
N SER A 270 -0.91 -7.85 -4.73
CA SER A 270 0.54 -7.67 -4.92
C SER A 270 1.36 -7.91 -3.66
N GLY A 271 0.71 -8.09 -2.49
CA GLY A 271 1.39 -8.18 -1.20
C GLY A 271 2.11 -6.88 -0.82
N ALA A 272 1.56 -5.73 -1.19
CA ALA A 272 2.11 -4.42 -0.89
C ALA A 272 1.60 -3.88 0.45
N ALA A 273 2.41 -3.05 1.12
CA ALA A 273 2.02 -2.27 2.27
C ALA A 273 1.51 -0.89 1.86
N LEU A 274 0.44 -0.41 2.46
CA LEU A 274 -0.14 0.91 2.23
C LEU A 274 0.19 1.85 3.38
N LEU A 275 0.65 3.05 3.07
CA LEU A 275 0.85 4.15 4.00
C LEU A 275 -0.06 5.32 3.62
N PHE A 276 -1.08 5.56 4.42
CA PHE A 276 -1.93 6.73 4.34
C PHE A 276 -1.27 7.84 5.16
N ASP A 277 -0.50 8.70 4.49
CA ASP A 277 0.25 9.77 5.14
C ASP A 277 -0.57 11.06 5.19
N GLU A 278 -0.29 11.92 6.17
CA GLU A 278 -0.99 13.19 6.38
C GLU A 278 -2.51 13.03 6.52
N ALA A 279 -2.93 11.98 7.23
CA ALA A 279 -4.36 11.71 7.43
C ALA A 279 -5.10 12.79 8.24
N ASP A 280 -4.39 13.82 8.70
CA ASP A 280 -4.96 15.00 9.36
C ASP A 280 -6.04 15.70 8.51
N ALA A 281 -5.91 15.60 7.18
CA ALA A 281 -6.88 16.15 6.24
C ALA A 281 -8.27 15.49 6.37
N LEU A 282 -8.32 14.23 6.83
CA LEU A 282 -9.55 13.49 7.10
C LEU A 282 -10.22 13.91 8.41
N PHE A 283 -9.43 14.36 9.39
CA PHE A 283 -9.86 14.64 10.75
C PHE A 283 -10.02 16.15 11.00
N GLY A 284 -10.18 16.96 9.95
CA GLY A 284 -10.43 18.40 10.05
C GLY A 284 -11.53 18.68 11.06
N LYS A 285 -11.40 19.77 11.83
CA LYS A 285 -12.25 20.18 12.95
C LYS A 285 -13.70 19.73 12.72
N ARG A 286 -14.21 18.88 13.60
CA ARG A 286 -15.64 18.75 13.85
C ARG A 286 -16.14 20.13 14.31
N SER A 287 -16.31 21.06 13.35
CA SER A 287 -17.11 22.24 13.63
C SER A 287 -18.53 21.72 13.81
N GLU A 288 -19.22 22.24 14.83
CA GLU A 288 -20.63 21.94 15.13
C GLU A 288 -21.60 22.35 13.99
N SER A 289 -21.07 22.70 12.82
CA SER A 289 -21.83 23.01 11.61
C SER A 289 -22.42 21.73 11.03
N ARG A 290 -23.74 21.65 11.07
CA ARG A 290 -24.60 20.55 10.60
C ARG A 290 -24.71 20.51 9.06
N ASP A 291 -23.67 20.82 8.33
CA ASP A 291 -23.70 20.85 6.87
C ASP A 291 -23.59 19.44 6.27
N ALA A 292 -24.29 19.24 5.15
CA ALA A 292 -24.31 17.98 4.42
C ALA A 292 -22.89 17.49 4.05
N HIS A 293 -21.95 18.41 3.87
CA HIS A 293 -20.56 18.10 3.50
C HIS A 293 -19.80 17.36 4.61
N ASP A 294 -20.04 17.69 5.88
CA ASP A 294 -19.42 17.02 7.03
C ASP A 294 -19.92 15.58 7.20
N ARG A 295 -21.16 15.29 6.81
CA ARG A 295 -21.72 13.93 6.84
C ARG A 295 -21.07 13.02 5.80
N TYR A 296 -20.79 13.52 4.60
CA TYR A 296 -20.13 12.75 3.55
C TYR A 296 -18.67 12.44 3.91
N ALA A 297 -17.93 13.40 4.45
CA ALA A 297 -16.57 13.19 4.91
C ALA A 297 -16.49 12.08 6.00
N ASN A 298 -17.44 12.06 6.95
CA ASN A 298 -17.50 11.02 7.97
C ASN A 298 -17.83 9.64 7.38
N LEU A 299 -18.65 9.53 6.34
CA LEU A 299 -18.95 8.26 5.65
C LEU A 299 -17.70 7.74 4.93
N GLU A 300 -16.96 8.58 4.23
CA GLU A 300 -15.73 8.21 3.53
C GLU A 300 -14.64 7.72 4.48
N ILE A 301 -14.48 8.38 5.63
CA ILE A 301 -13.58 7.95 6.70
C ILE A 301 -14.03 6.58 7.25
N GLY A 302 -15.33 6.43 7.52
CA GLY A 302 -15.90 5.17 7.97
C GLY A 302 -15.60 4.02 7.00
N TYR A 303 -15.74 4.28 5.70
CA TYR A 303 -15.44 3.30 4.66
C TYR A 303 -13.94 2.96 4.58
N LEU A 304 -13.05 3.98 4.62
CA LEU A 304 -11.60 3.75 4.68
C LEU A 304 -11.22 2.82 5.83
N LEU A 305 -11.74 3.09 7.02
CA LEU A 305 -11.45 2.26 8.21
C LEU A 305 -12.00 0.85 8.07
N GLN A 306 -13.21 0.70 7.54
CA GLN A 306 -13.77 -0.62 7.27
C GLN A 306 -12.88 -1.40 6.31
N ARG A 307 -12.44 -0.78 5.22
CA ARG A 307 -11.52 -1.43 4.26
C ARG A 307 -10.17 -1.75 4.88
N MET A 308 -9.66 -0.92 5.78
CA MET A 308 -8.44 -1.23 6.55
C MET A 308 -8.61 -2.45 7.44
N GLU A 309 -9.75 -2.60 8.13
CA GLU A 309 -10.05 -3.77 8.98
C GLU A 309 -10.19 -5.06 8.15
N GLU A 310 -10.79 -4.99 6.97
CA GLU A 310 -10.98 -6.12 6.07
C GLU A 310 -9.69 -6.53 5.34
N HIS A 311 -8.72 -5.60 5.24
CA HIS A 311 -7.48 -5.82 4.51
C HIS A 311 -6.59 -6.85 5.22
N GLU A 312 -6.20 -7.89 4.52
CA GLU A 312 -5.34 -8.94 5.08
C GLU A 312 -3.83 -8.64 4.98
N GLY A 313 -3.45 -7.53 4.35
CA GLY A 313 -2.07 -7.04 4.24
C GLY A 313 -1.67 -6.10 5.37
N VAL A 314 -0.79 -5.14 5.04
CA VAL A 314 -0.30 -4.10 5.97
C VAL A 314 -0.86 -2.74 5.55
N ALA A 315 -1.59 -2.09 6.44
CA ALA A 315 -2.11 -0.73 6.26
C ALA A 315 -1.71 0.14 7.44
N ILE A 316 -1.02 1.25 7.15
CA ILE A 316 -0.51 2.20 8.14
C ILE A 316 -1.19 3.54 7.89
N LEU A 317 -1.76 4.12 8.92
CA LEU A 317 -2.27 5.48 8.92
C LEU A 317 -1.30 6.38 9.71
N ALA A 318 -0.82 7.46 9.12
CA ALA A 318 0.04 8.43 9.79
C ALA A 318 -0.67 9.77 9.96
N THR A 319 -0.67 10.30 11.19
CA THR A 319 -1.31 11.57 11.54
C THR A 319 -0.41 12.42 12.44
N ASN A 320 -0.53 13.74 12.32
CA ASN A 320 0.13 14.68 13.23
C ASN A 320 -0.79 15.10 14.40
N ARG A 321 -2.06 14.68 14.38
CA ARG A 321 -3.10 15.09 15.34
C ARG A 321 -3.74 13.87 16.03
N VAL A 322 -3.21 13.51 17.19
CA VAL A 322 -3.76 12.40 18.01
C VAL A 322 -5.08 12.79 18.67
N GLY A 323 -5.18 14.04 19.12
CA GLY A 323 -6.31 14.53 19.94
C GLY A 323 -7.65 14.63 19.20
N ASP A 324 -7.64 14.57 17.88
CA ASP A 324 -8.86 14.69 17.05
C ASP A 324 -9.52 13.30 16.78
N LEU A 325 -8.88 12.20 17.22
CA LEU A 325 -9.35 10.84 17.01
C LEU A 325 -10.23 10.38 18.18
N ASP A 326 -11.44 9.91 17.89
CA ASP A 326 -12.30 9.34 18.92
C ASP A 326 -11.89 7.89 19.29
N GLU A 327 -12.32 7.44 20.45
CA GLU A 327 -11.96 6.14 20.99
C GLU A 327 -12.47 4.97 20.11
N ALA A 328 -13.62 5.13 19.49
CA ALA A 328 -14.19 4.14 18.58
C ALA A 328 -13.33 3.97 17.31
N PHE A 329 -12.65 5.03 16.91
CA PHE A 329 -11.70 5.02 15.82
C PHE A 329 -10.42 4.27 16.20
N LEU A 330 -9.86 4.57 17.38
CA LEU A 330 -8.61 3.96 17.87
C LEU A 330 -8.72 2.43 18.04
N ARG A 331 -9.89 1.94 18.41
CA ARG A 331 -10.16 0.49 18.58
C ARG A 331 -10.03 -0.35 17.32
N ARG A 332 -9.99 0.27 16.15
CA ARG A 332 -9.86 -0.39 14.85
C ARG A 332 -8.42 -0.69 14.46
N PHE A 333 -7.45 -0.15 15.20
CA PHE A 333 -6.03 -0.39 14.95
C PHE A 333 -5.49 -1.48 15.87
N HIS A 334 -4.71 -2.40 15.31
CA HIS A 334 -3.99 -3.41 16.08
C HIS A 334 -2.81 -2.80 16.84
N PHE A 335 -2.17 -1.76 16.25
CA PHE A 335 -1.00 -1.08 16.82
C PHE A 335 -1.21 0.43 16.83
N LEU A 336 -0.92 1.02 17.99
CA LEU A 336 -0.88 2.47 18.21
C LEU A 336 0.54 2.86 18.58
N LEU A 337 1.27 3.48 17.64
CA LEU A 337 2.62 3.99 17.89
C LEU A 337 2.57 5.51 18.03
N ASP A 338 2.83 5.97 19.24
CA ASP A 338 2.93 7.41 19.54
C ASP A 338 4.40 7.86 19.38
N PHE A 339 4.62 8.80 18.50
CA PHE A 339 5.93 9.39 18.17
C PHE A 339 6.09 10.72 18.89
N PRO A 340 6.55 10.75 20.14
CA PRO A 340 6.72 11.99 20.88
C PRO A 340 7.88 12.82 20.32
N MET A 341 7.92 14.10 20.70
CA MET A 341 9.13 14.88 20.51
C MET A 341 10.30 14.23 21.25
N PRO A 342 11.48 14.11 20.63
CA PRO A 342 12.63 13.45 21.24
C PRO A 342 13.15 14.26 22.42
N ASP A 343 13.48 13.59 23.52
CA ASP A 343 14.17 14.19 24.65
C ASP A 343 15.65 14.54 24.33
N ALA A 344 16.38 15.18 25.24
CA ALA A 344 17.73 15.61 25.01
C ALA A 344 18.68 14.45 24.63
N SER A 345 18.48 13.27 25.20
CA SER A 345 19.32 12.08 24.95
C SER A 345 19.06 11.53 23.54
N TYR A 346 17.80 11.45 23.12
CA TYR A 346 17.44 11.05 21.77
C TYR A 346 17.83 12.11 20.74
N ARG A 347 17.70 13.40 21.05
CA ARG A 347 18.18 14.49 20.18
C ARG A 347 19.69 14.40 19.96
N LEU A 348 20.48 14.12 21.00
CA LEU A 348 21.91 13.92 20.85
C LEU A 348 22.25 12.76 19.92
N ARG A 349 21.53 11.64 20.05
CA ARG A 349 21.67 10.50 19.13
C ARG A 349 21.29 10.88 17.68
N LEU A 350 20.23 11.67 17.50
CA LEU A 350 19.82 12.15 16.17
C LEU A 350 20.87 13.10 15.58
N TRP A 351 21.41 14.06 16.34
CA TRP A 351 22.47 14.93 15.88
C TRP A 351 23.70 14.16 15.43
N ASN A 352 24.13 13.18 16.21
CA ASN A 352 25.30 12.35 15.87
C ASN A 352 25.02 11.45 14.66
N GLY A 353 23.84 10.86 14.56
CA GLY A 353 23.46 9.96 13.46
C GLY A 353 23.22 10.67 12.13
N MET A 354 22.81 11.94 12.17
CA MET A 354 22.56 12.74 10.96
C MET A 354 23.82 13.30 10.30
N LEU A 355 24.96 13.29 11.00
CA LEU A 355 26.26 13.64 10.43
C LEU A 355 26.95 12.38 9.93
N PRO A 356 27.08 12.13 8.61
CA PRO A 356 27.79 10.99 8.05
C PRO A 356 29.24 10.93 8.52
N ARG A 357 29.81 9.74 8.62
CA ARG A 357 31.22 9.57 9.09
C ARG A 357 32.23 10.22 8.15
N GLU A 358 31.88 10.35 6.91
CA GLU A 358 32.67 10.93 5.81
C GLU A 358 32.74 12.47 5.88
N VAL A 359 31.91 13.11 6.69
CA VAL A 359 31.92 14.57 6.84
C VAL A 359 33.06 14.98 7.76
N ASP A 360 33.96 15.85 7.26
CA ASP A 360 34.97 16.47 8.08
C ASP A 360 34.34 17.34 9.17
N ARG A 361 34.69 17.03 10.44
CA ARG A 361 34.16 17.72 11.63
C ARG A 361 35.31 18.36 12.39
N ALA A 362 35.06 19.51 12.97
CA ALA A 362 35.98 20.11 13.88
C ALA A 362 36.24 19.14 15.08
N PRO A 363 37.48 19.00 15.54
CA PRO A 363 37.81 18.10 16.65
C PRO A 363 37.11 18.44 17.97
N ASP A 364 36.75 19.70 18.15
CA ASP A 364 36.06 20.29 19.32
C ASP A 364 34.53 20.36 19.17
N LEU A 365 33.97 19.69 18.13
CA LEU A 365 32.54 19.73 17.87
C LEU A 365 31.75 18.96 18.95
N ASP A 366 31.16 19.72 19.90
CA ASP A 366 30.24 19.17 20.90
C ASP A 366 28.78 19.50 20.56
N LEU A 367 27.99 18.44 20.35
CA LEU A 367 26.57 18.52 20.03
C LEU A 367 25.66 18.48 21.28
N GLY A 368 26.21 18.20 22.46
CA GLY A 368 25.51 18.10 23.73
C GLY A 368 24.70 19.35 24.07
N PRO A 369 25.31 20.55 24.05
CA PRO A 369 24.61 21.79 24.32
C PRO A 369 23.43 22.10 23.39
N LEU A 370 23.59 21.77 22.08
CA LEU A 370 22.47 21.91 21.11
C LEU A 370 21.34 20.98 21.43
N ALA A 371 21.65 19.73 21.73
CA ALA A 371 20.67 18.70 22.06
C ALA A 371 19.93 19.00 23.38
N ALA A 372 20.59 19.56 24.36
CA ALA A 372 19.99 19.91 25.65
C ALA A 372 19.10 21.14 25.56
N THR A 373 19.54 22.17 24.81
CA THR A 373 18.89 23.49 24.82
C THR A 373 17.67 23.55 23.89
N TYR A 374 17.75 22.93 22.72
CA TYR A 374 16.74 23.14 21.68
C TYR A 374 15.86 21.90 21.48
N GLU A 375 14.56 22.09 21.72
CA GLU A 375 13.55 21.06 21.46
C GLU A 375 13.24 21.00 19.96
N LEU A 376 13.88 20.06 19.26
CA LEU A 376 13.79 19.85 17.82
C LEU A 376 13.34 18.44 17.50
N SER A 377 12.52 18.31 16.48
CA SER A 377 12.21 17.03 15.84
C SER A 377 13.40 16.53 15.02
N GLY A 378 13.41 15.24 14.70
CA GLY A 378 14.43 14.65 13.81
C GLY A 378 14.48 15.33 12.44
N GLY A 379 13.34 15.75 11.90
CA GLY A 379 13.26 16.48 10.65
C GLY A 379 13.92 17.85 10.70
N GLU A 380 13.71 18.59 11.81
CA GLU A 380 14.36 19.88 12.03
C GLU A 380 15.87 19.72 12.21
N ILE A 381 16.32 18.72 13.01
CA ILE A 381 17.75 18.41 13.17
C ILE A 381 18.41 18.12 11.83
N ARG A 382 17.77 17.27 10.99
CA ARG A 382 18.26 16.98 9.64
C ARG A 382 18.44 18.23 8.80
N ASN A 383 17.47 19.15 8.83
CA ASN A 383 17.55 20.40 8.08
C ASN A 383 18.68 21.31 8.58
N CYS A 384 18.90 21.35 9.91
CA CYS A 384 20.02 22.07 10.50
C CYS A 384 21.37 21.51 10.05
N VAL A 385 21.53 20.18 10.12
CA VAL A 385 22.77 19.50 9.72
C VAL A 385 23.07 19.72 8.23
N LEU A 386 22.07 19.56 7.37
CA LEU A 386 22.23 19.82 5.94
C LEU A 386 22.64 21.27 5.66
N ALA A 387 21.99 22.23 6.30
CA ALA A 387 22.34 23.64 6.13
C ALA A 387 23.77 23.93 6.58
N ALA A 388 24.19 23.37 7.71
CA ALA A 388 25.57 23.48 8.21
C ALA A 388 26.60 22.87 7.26
N ALA A 389 26.30 21.69 6.71
CA ALA A 389 27.17 21.03 5.74
C ALA A 389 27.34 21.86 4.46
N TYR A 390 26.26 22.43 3.92
CA TYR A 390 26.34 23.32 2.78
C TYR A 390 27.13 24.60 3.05
N MET A 391 27.00 25.20 4.25
CA MET A 391 27.78 26.37 4.65
C MET A 391 29.27 26.04 4.77
N ALA A 392 29.63 24.93 5.45
CA ALA A 392 31.00 24.50 5.59
C ALA A 392 31.66 24.19 4.24
N ALA A 393 30.92 23.52 3.33
CA ALA A 393 31.39 23.25 1.97
C ALA A 393 31.62 24.53 1.16
N ALA A 394 30.73 25.52 1.26
CA ALA A 394 30.87 26.81 0.59
C ALA A 394 32.05 27.61 1.11
N GLU A 395 32.38 27.48 2.39
CA GLU A 395 33.54 28.11 3.04
C GLU A 395 34.85 27.32 2.89
N GLY A 396 34.79 26.11 2.29
CA GLY A 396 35.95 25.23 2.13
C GLY A 396 36.53 24.73 3.46
N THR A 397 35.69 24.56 4.47
CA THR A 397 36.10 24.19 5.86
C THR A 397 35.38 22.96 6.34
N CYS A 398 35.84 22.36 7.47
CA CYS A 398 35.12 21.32 8.18
C CYS A 398 33.84 21.87 8.85
N VAL A 399 32.88 20.99 9.16
CA VAL A 399 31.67 21.36 9.89
C VAL A 399 32.01 21.71 11.33
N ARG A 400 31.65 22.94 11.75
CA ARG A 400 31.90 23.51 13.06
C ARG A 400 30.57 23.85 13.75
N ILE A 401 30.64 24.16 15.05
CA ILE A 401 29.47 24.49 15.84
C ILE A 401 28.76 25.77 15.33
N ASP A 402 29.51 26.74 14.83
CA ASP A 402 28.91 27.97 14.26
C ASP A 402 28.07 27.70 13.00
N HIS A 403 28.46 26.73 12.16
CA HIS A 403 27.64 26.30 11.03
C HIS A 403 26.31 25.70 11.49
N LEU A 404 26.35 24.84 12.53
CA LEU A 404 25.14 24.24 13.11
C LEU A 404 24.24 25.26 13.77
N GLU A 405 24.81 26.24 14.52
CA GLU A 405 24.04 27.34 15.11
C GLU A 405 23.37 28.22 14.04
N ARG A 406 24.07 28.50 12.95
CA ARG A 406 23.48 29.23 11.80
C ARG A 406 22.36 28.42 11.12
N GLY A 407 22.56 27.11 10.95
CA GLY A 407 21.53 26.21 10.46
C GLY A 407 20.31 26.17 11.38
N LEU A 408 20.55 26.15 12.70
CA LEU A 408 19.51 26.18 13.73
C LEU A 408 18.71 27.50 13.71
N ARG A 409 19.41 28.66 13.65
CA ARG A 409 18.73 29.95 13.54
C ARG A 409 17.83 30.03 12.33
N ARG A 410 18.29 29.48 11.19
CA ARG A 410 17.50 29.41 9.97
C ARG A 410 16.26 28.54 10.15
N GLU A 411 16.40 27.37 10.78
CA GLU A 411 15.28 26.44 10.96
C GLU A 411 14.22 26.99 11.92
N LEU A 412 14.65 27.47 13.09
CA LEU A 412 13.76 28.10 14.07
C LEU A 412 13.09 29.38 13.56
N GLY A 413 13.79 30.16 12.72
CA GLY A 413 13.24 31.35 12.07
C GLY A 413 12.03 31.06 11.17
N LYS A 414 11.92 29.86 10.57
CA LYS A 414 10.75 29.46 9.77
C LYS A 414 9.45 29.39 10.58
N THR A 415 9.57 29.11 11.88
CA THR A 415 8.43 28.92 12.80
C THR A 415 8.28 30.06 13.77
N GLY A 416 9.06 31.16 13.62
CA GLY A 416 9.04 32.32 14.50
C GLY A 416 9.60 32.06 15.91
N ARG A 417 10.27 30.92 16.13
CA ARG A 417 10.92 30.61 17.41
C ARG A 417 12.25 31.37 17.52
N ILE A 418 12.48 31.98 18.71
CA ILE A 418 13.70 32.77 18.99
C ILE A 418 14.82 31.82 19.41
N VAL A 419 16.01 32.04 18.86
CA VAL A 419 17.23 31.33 19.27
C VAL A 419 17.77 32.01 20.53
N VAL A 420 17.68 31.31 21.64
CA VAL A 420 18.37 31.72 22.88
C VAL A 420 19.81 31.25 22.76
N ALA A 421 20.79 32.14 22.71
CA ALA A 421 22.20 31.78 22.67
C ALA A 421 22.54 30.84 23.84
N PRO A 422 23.13 29.65 23.61
CA PRO A 422 23.56 28.81 24.71
C PRO A 422 24.61 29.58 25.54
N ARG A 423 24.43 29.61 26.86
CA ARG A 423 25.47 30.15 27.76
C ARG A 423 26.73 29.31 27.54
N ARG A 424 27.74 29.88 26.88
CA ARG A 424 29.10 29.32 26.92
C ARG A 424 29.51 29.26 28.38
N ARG A 425 29.78 28.08 28.93
CA ARG A 425 30.53 28.00 30.20
C ARG A 425 31.89 28.58 29.92
N SER A 426 32.13 29.80 30.40
CA SER A 426 33.47 30.32 30.54
C SER A 426 34.22 29.37 31.46
N VAL A 427 35.27 28.75 30.93
CA VAL A 427 36.31 28.15 31.76
C VAL A 427 37.07 29.34 32.32
N GLU A 428 36.59 29.90 33.44
CA GLU A 428 37.37 30.80 34.27
C GLU A 428 38.01 29.94 35.36
N GLU A 429 39.32 29.72 35.17
CA GLU A 429 40.38 29.88 36.13
C GLU A 429 40.11 29.41 37.56
N GLU A 430 40.56 28.19 37.91
CA GLU A 430 41.17 27.95 39.21
C GLU A 430 42.67 28.15 39.05
N VAL A 431 43.12 29.31 39.59
CA VAL A 431 44.48 29.57 39.96
C VAL A 431 44.66 29.17 41.43
#